data_ec3ff9bf4addb3cb3e456b59be07e233
#
_entry.id   ec3ff9bf4addb3cb3e456b59be07e233
#
_cell.length_a   1.000
_cell.length_b   1.000
_cell.length_c   1.000
_cell.angle_alpha   90.00
_cell.angle_beta   90.00
_cell.angle_gamma   90.00
#
_symmetry.space_group_name_H-M   'P 1'
#
loop_
_entity.id
_entity.type
_entity.pdbx_description
1 polymer ?
#
loop_
_entity_poly.entity_id
_entity_poly.type
_entity_poly.pdbx_seq_one_letter_code
_entity_poly.pdbx_strand_id
1 'polypeptide(L)'
;TNGSAAAPEPSIKEEFTVHMLTTNERLFCEALDTSIPALADIDVTFREKGIEAAEGQLADYIRASLRTEDYFTVPYHDRENVWCDPADSELAAAEKILSGELRSCGFPHKFPDTASVDWECNPTPNQYAEWTWQLSRHHEWRCLGYCYRHTGDERYTKAFIDLMMSWCEQATCPADAPFYATKCWRTIEAGIRMTLSWHYAFYAFIHSPLMTDHVITTFIRSICDHGYRLSHFGSGGGNWRAMEMAGLAHIAMLYPFLRE
;
A
#
# COMPACT_ATOMS: atom_id res chain seq x y z
N THR A 1 -13.01 -1.51 52.00
CA THR A 1 -13.08 -0.61 50.86
C THR A 1 -11.82 -0.74 50.02
N ASN A 2 -11.83 -1.68 49.06
CA ASN A 2 -10.74 -1.86 48.13
C ASN A 2 -11.07 -1.02 46.88
N GLY A 3 -10.33 0.08 46.72
CA GLY A 3 -10.33 0.84 45.47
C GLY A 3 -9.45 0.14 44.44
N SER A 4 -10.09 -0.48 43.44
CA SER A 4 -9.43 -0.95 42.23
C SER A 4 -9.09 0.28 41.39
N ALA A 5 -7.81 0.62 41.27
CA ALA A 5 -7.35 1.58 40.25
C ALA A 5 -7.49 0.93 38.86
N ALA A 6 -8.28 1.55 37.98
CA ALA A 6 -8.36 1.18 36.59
C ALA A 6 -6.99 1.40 35.92
N ALA A 7 -6.56 0.44 35.10
CA ALA A 7 -5.36 0.61 34.30
C ALA A 7 -5.57 1.75 33.27
N PRO A 8 -4.54 2.53 32.95
CA PRO A 8 -4.66 3.60 31.96
C PRO A 8 -4.98 2.98 30.58
N GLU A 9 -5.94 3.58 29.88
CA GLU A 9 -6.24 3.24 28.48
C GLU A 9 -5.00 3.52 27.61
N PRO A 10 -4.65 2.63 26.67
CA PRO A 10 -3.53 2.87 25.77
C PRO A 10 -3.81 4.09 24.89
N SER A 11 -2.80 4.93 24.71
CA SER A 11 -2.92 6.12 23.88
C SER A 11 -3.00 5.74 22.42
N ILE A 12 -3.84 6.43 21.64
CA ILE A 12 -4.07 6.20 20.19
C ILE A 12 -2.75 6.11 19.38
N LYS A 13 -1.66 6.72 19.86
CA LYS A 13 -0.34 6.66 19.20
C LYS A 13 0.38 5.32 19.34
N GLU A 14 0.08 4.51 20.34
CA GLU A 14 0.69 3.18 20.52
C GLU A 14 0.01 2.10 19.68
N GLU A 15 -1.28 2.23 19.36
CA GLU A 15 -2.00 1.28 18.52
C GLU A 15 -1.51 1.29 17.05
N PHE A 16 -1.16 2.46 16.49
CA PHE A 16 -0.63 2.55 15.11
C PHE A 16 0.73 1.86 14.90
N THR A 17 1.48 1.62 15.94
CA THR A 17 2.83 1.02 15.86
C THR A 17 2.77 -0.51 15.77
N VAL A 18 1.67 -1.14 16.14
CA VAL A 18 1.56 -2.60 16.30
C VAL A 18 1.26 -3.35 15.01
N HIS A 19 0.72 -2.67 13.99
CA HIS A 19 0.15 -3.34 12.80
C HIS A 19 1.06 -3.47 11.58
N MET A 20 2.25 -2.87 11.55
CA MET A 20 3.21 -3.04 10.47
C MET A 20 4.46 -3.78 10.94
N LEU A 21 4.94 -4.75 10.13
CA LEU A 21 6.16 -5.49 10.41
C LEU A 21 7.38 -4.57 10.41
N THR A 22 7.46 -3.65 9.44
CA THR A 22 8.50 -2.62 9.37
C THR A 22 8.13 -1.45 10.28
N THR A 23 8.84 -1.33 11.41
CA THR A 23 8.70 -0.19 12.33
C THR A 23 9.37 1.06 11.75
N ASN A 24 9.09 2.23 12.33
CA ASN A 24 9.78 3.46 11.96
C ASN A 24 11.28 3.37 12.24
N GLU A 25 11.68 2.75 13.37
CA GLU A 25 13.09 2.55 13.69
C GLU A 25 13.77 1.67 12.64
N ARG A 26 13.15 0.56 12.24
CA ARG A 26 13.68 -0.30 11.17
C ARG A 26 13.78 0.46 9.85
N LEU A 27 12.75 1.22 9.46
CA LEU A 27 12.79 2.01 8.23
C LEU A 27 13.96 2.99 8.24
N PHE A 28 13.99 3.91 9.21
CA PHE A 28 14.93 5.03 9.20
C PHE A 28 16.37 4.65 9.58
N CYS A 29 16.56 3.57 10.35
CA CYS A 29 17.88 3.19 10.82
C CYS A 29 18.52 2.02 10.04
N GLU A 30 17.71 1.21 9.34
CA GLU A 30 18.20 -0.03 8.73
C GLU A 30 17.87 -0.15 7.23
N ALA A 31 16.64 0.15 6.82
CA ALA A 31 16.15 -0.17 5.51
C ALA A 31 16.52 0.84 4.41
N LEU A 32 16.86 2.08 4.76
CA LEU A 32 17.21 3.12 3.79
C LEU A 32 18.69 3.13 3.43
N ASP A 33 19.01 3.39 2.15
CA ASP A 33 20.39 3.54 1.69
C ASP A 33 20.97 4.90 2.06
N THR A 34 21.69 4.94 3.18
CA THR A 34 22.38 6.13 3.68
C THR A 34 23.65 6.51 2.88
N SER A 35 24.01 5.77 1.84
CA SER A 35 25.03 6.23 0.87
C SER A 35 24.49 7.32 -0.05
N ILE A 36 23.16 7.47 -0.14
CA ILE A 36 22.50 8.54 -0.87
C ILE A 36 22.62 9.84 -0.07
N PRO A 37 23.23 10.91 -0.62
CA PRO A 37 23.51 12.13 0.16
C PRO A 37 22.29 12.76 0.85
N ALA A 38 21.12 12.71 0.23
CA ALA A 38 19.88 13.24 0.81
C ALA A 38 19.33 12.41 1.97
N LEU A 39 19.78 11.18 2.15
CA LEU A 39 19.37 10.23 3.20
C LEU A 39 20.52 9.91 4.17
N ALA A 40 21.70 10.51 4.00
CA ALA A 40 22.93 10.13 4.70
C ALA A 40 22.84 10.23 6.24
N ASP A 41 22.04 11.17 6.75
CA ASP A 41 21.85 11.46 8.18
C ASP A 41 20.41 11.21 8.66
N ILE A 42 19.63 10.44 7.91
CA ILE A 42 18.20 10.27 8.21
C ILE A 42 17.97 9.53 9.55
N ASP A 43 18.85 8.60 9.91
CA ASP A 43 18.81 7.91 11.19
C ASP A 43 19.12 8.85 12.36
N VAL A 44 20.05 9.81 12.18
CA VAL A 44 20.33 10.86 13.14
C VAL A 44 19.15 11.82 13.25
N THR A 45 18.58 12.22 12.10
CA THR A 45 17.37 13.07 12.09
C THR A 45 16.24 12.40 12.86
N PHE A 46 16.00 11.11 12.63
CA PHE A 46 14.97 10.36 13.35
C PHE A 46 15.19 10.33 14.86
N ARG A 47 16.43 10.07 15.31
CA ARG A 47 16.76 9.95 16.74
C ARG A 47 16.79 11.29 17.46
N GLU A 48 17.28 12.35 16.84
CA GLU A 48 17.51 13.64 17.48
C GLU A 48 16.34 14.62 17.29
N LYS A 49 15.67 14.60 16.13
CA LYS A 49 14.60 15.54 15.78
C LYS A 49 13.20 14.90 15.74
N GLY A 50 13.14 13.57 15.84
CA GLY A 50 11.89 12.82 15.89
C GLY A 50 11.35 12.38 14.52
N ILE A 51 10.24 11.65 14.59
CA ILE A 51 9.64 10.98 13.43
C ILE A 51 9.21 11.96 12.35
N GLU A 52 8.57 13.06 12.68
CA GLU A 52 8.05 14.03 11.69
C GLU A 52 9.18 14.62 10.83
N ALA A 53 10.33 14.89 11.43
CA ALA A 53 11.50 15.41 10.72
C ALA A 53 12.09 14.35 9.75
N ALA A 54 12.13 13.09 10.16
CA ALA A 54 12.62 12.00 9.32
C ALA A 54 11.62 11.67 8.18
N GLU A 55 10.32 11.70 8.47
CA GLU A 55 9.26 11.57 7.46
C GLU A 55 9.38 12.68 6.41
N GLY A 56 9.58 13.93 6.82
CA GLY A 56 9.80 15.06 5.92
C GLY A 56 11.02 14.87 5.03
N GLN A 57 12.16 14.48 5.61
CA GLN A 57 13.40 14.24 4.86
C GLN A 57 13.22 13.11 3.81
N LEU A 58 12.58 12.02 4.17
CA LEU A 58 12.29 10.90 3.26
C LEU A 58 11.33 11.35 2.15
N ALA A 59 10.24 12.01 2.50
CA ALA A 59 9.23 12.45 1.55
C ALA A 59 9.78 13.46 0.55
N ASP A 60 10.60 14.41 0.99
CA ASP A 60 11.27 15.38 0.11
C ASP A 60 12.21 14.69 -0.87
N TYR A 61 13.01 13.73 -0.39
CA TYR A 61 13.85 12.91 -1.27
C TYR A 61 13.02 12.16 -2.31
N ILE A 62 11.93 11.51 -1.91
CA ILE A 62 11.06 10.73 -2.80
C ILE A 62 10.44 11.66 -3.85
N ARG A 63 9.83 12.77 -3.46
CA ARG A 63 9.23 13.73 -4.40
C ARG A 63 10.24 14.28 -5.41
N ALA A 64 11.49 14.48 -4.99
CA ALA A 64 12.54 14.99 -5.85
C ALA A 64 13.14 13.92 -6.78
N SER A 65 13.17 12.64 -6.35
CA SER A 65 13.83 11.55 -7.08
C SER A 65 12.89 10.77 -7.98
N LEU A 66 11.58 10.67 -7.65
CA LEU A 66 10.63 9.93 -8.46
C LEU A 66 10.33 10.65 -9.78
N ARG A 67 10.61 9.94 -10.87
CA ARG A 67 10.37 10.41 -12.24
C ARG A 67 9.02 9.92 -12.75
N THR A 68 7.96 10.57 -12.28
CA THR A 68 6.57 10.18 -12.60
C THR A 68 6.29 10.19 -14.10
N GLU A 69 6.79 11.17 -14.82
CA GLU A 69 6.64 11.26 -16.27
C GLU A 69 7.28 10.06 -16.97
N ASP A 70 8.50 9.66 -16.57
CA ASP A 70 9.18 8.50 -17.15
C ASP A 70 8.40 7.21 -16.90
N TYR A 71 7.81 7.04 -15.71
CA TYR A 71 7.00 5.88 -15.37
C TYR A 71 5.80 5.73 -16.32
N PHE A 72 5.10 6.83 -16.62
CA PHE A 72 3.91 6.81 -17.46
C PHE A 72 4.19 6.86 -18.97
N THR A 73 5.44 7.05 -19.41
CA THR A 73 5.80 6.88 -20.84
C THR A 73 5.78 5.42 -21.29
N VAL A 74 5.84 4.48 -20.35
CA VAL A 74 5.71 3.04 -20.68
C VAL A 74 4.26 2.73 -21.05
N PRO A 75 3.95 2.30 -22.30
CA PRO A 75 2.56 2.10 -22.74
C PRO A 75 1.76 1.11 -21.88
N TYR A 76 2.45 0.18 -21.20
CA TYR A 76 1.82 -0.77 -20.29
C TYR A 76 1.25 -0.07 -19.05
N HIS A 77 1.91 0.98 -18.57
CA HIS A 77 1.47 1.70 -17.36
C HIS A 77 0.29 2.64 -17.63
N ASP A 78 0.13 3.11 -18.86
CA ASP A 78 -0.95 4.05 -19.24
C ASP A 78 -2.15 3.36 -19.90
N ARG A 79 -2.26 2.06 -19.79
CA ARG A 79 -3.44 1.33 -20.29
C ARG A 79 -4.67 1.62 -19.45
N GLU A 80 -5.83 1.65 -20.13
CA GLU A 80 -7.12 1.56 -19.48
C GLU A 80 -7.17 0.39 -18.50
N ASN A 81 -7.88 0.58 -17.41
CA ASN A 81 -7.97 -0.44 -16.37
C ASN A 81 -8.84 -1.61 -16.83
N VAL A 82 -8.22 -2.69 -17.24
CA VAL A 82 -8.89 -3.93 -17.65
C VAL A 82 -9.71 -4.61 -16.55
N TRP A 83 -9.66 -4.09 -15.32
CA TRP A 83 -10.34 -4.63 -14.16
C TRP A 83 -11.64 -3.90 -13.80
N CYS A 84 -11.99 -2.82 -14.52
CA CYS A 84 -13.31 -2.24 -14.45
C CYS A 84 -14.36 -3.20 -15.05
N ASP A 85 -15.59 -3.06 -14.61
CA ASP A 85 -16.69 -3.70 -15.33
C ASP A 85 -16.64 -3.22 -16.79
N PRO A 86 -16.63 -4.10 -17.79
CA PRO A 86 -16.59 -3.69 -19.19
C PRO A 86 -17.73 -2.74 -19.59
N ALA A 87 -18.82 -2.70 -18.81
CA ALA A 87 -19.94 -1.77 -19.00
C ALA A 87 -19.71 -0.38 -18.42
N ASP A 88 -18.70 -0.21 -17.57
CA ASP A 88 -18.37 1.07 -16.91
C ASP A 88 -17.21 1.76 -17.63
N SER A 89 -17.30 3.07 -17.82
CA SER A 89 -16.11 3.88 -18.05
C SER A 89 -15.28 3.95 -16.76
N GLU A 90 -13.97 4.24 -16.90
CA GLU A 90 -13.09 4.43 -15.74
C GLU A 90 -13.64 5.44 -14.74
N LEU A 91 -14.22 6.55 -15.23
CA LEU A 91 -14.84 7.56 -14.36
C LEU A 91 -16.07 7.01 -13.62
N ALA A 92 -16.91 6.22 -14.27
CA ALA A 92 -18.07 5.60 -13.62
C ALA A 92 -17.63 4.58 -12.56
N ALA A 93 -16.60 3.81 -12.83
CA ALA A 93 -16.02 2.89 -11.85
C ALA A 93 -15.42 3.66 -10.64
N ALA A 94 -14.69 4.74 -10.90
CA ALA A 94 -14.12 5.57 -9.84
C ALA A 94 -15.20 6.20 -8.94
N GLU A 95 -16.31 6.68 -9.49
CA GLU A 95 -17.43 7.22 -8.68
C GLU A 95 -18.07 6.13 -7.78
N LYS A 96 -18.13 4.87 -8.24
CA LYS A 96 -18.55 3.74 -7.39
C LYS A 96 -17.55 3.53 -6.24
N ILE A 97 -16.24 3.53 -6.52
CA ILE A 97 -15.20 3.42 -5.50
C ILE A 97 -15.31 4.56 -4.48
N LEU A 98 -15.43 5.82 -4.93
CA LEU A 98 -15.62 6.98 -4.04
C LEU A 98 -16.84 6.80 -3.11
N SER A 99 -17.87 6.13 -3.59
CA SER A 99 -19.04 5.82 -2.76
C SER A 99 -18.83 4.68 -1.77
N GLY A 100 -17.68 3.99 -1.78
CA GLY A 100 -17.36 2.81 -0.96
C GLY A 100 -17.78 1.49 -1.62
N GLU A 101 -18.15 1.46 -2.90
CA GLU A 101 -18.41 0.21 -3.61
C GLU A 101 -17.11 -0.34 -4.21
N LEU A 102 -16.66 -1.49 -3.68
CA LEU A 102 -15.52 -2.23 -4.22
C LEU A 102 -16.01 -3.50 -4.91
N ARG A 103 -15.27 -3.94 -5.93
CA ARG A 103 -15.63 -5.12 -6.70
C ARG A 103 -14.44 -6.10 -6.75
N SER A 104 -14.73 -7.36 -6.45
CA SER A 104 -13.76 -8.45 -6.60
C SER A 104 -14.44 -9.64 -7.26
N CYS A 105 -13.74 -10.34 -8.16
CA CYS A 105 -14.27 -11.49 -8.91
C CYS A 105 -15.62 -11.20 -9.61
N GLY A 106 -15.84 -9.97 -10.08
CA GLY A 106 -17.10 -9.57 -10.70
C GLY A 106 -18.27 -9.32 -9.73
N PHE A 107 -18.09 -9.54 -8.42
CA PHE A 107 -19.12 -9.35 -7.40
C PHE A 107 -18.86 -8.06 -6.62
N PRO A 108 -19.76 -7.05 -6.69
CA PRO A 108 -19.61 -5.81 -5.94
C PRO A 108 -20.01 -5.98 -4.48
N HIS A 109 -19.37 -5.20 -3.60
CA HIS A 109 -19.76 -5.04 -2.22
C HIS A 109 -19.69 -3.57 -1.82
N LYS A 110 -20.67 -3.12 -1.02
CA LYS A 110 -20.77 -1.75 -0.56
C LYS A 110 -20.32 -1.65 0.90
N PHE A 111 -19.21 -0.95 1.11
CA PHE A 111 -18.77 -0.52 2.44
C PHE A 111 -19.38 0.84 2.81
N PRO A 112 -19.35 1.24 4.08
CA PRO A 112 -19.85 2.56 4.49
C PRO A 112 -19.18 3.71 3.73
N ASP A 113 -17.86 3.65 3.61
CA ASP A 113 -16.99 4.58 2.86
C ASP A 113 -15.64 3.91 2.54
N THR A 114 -14.70 4.67 1.96
CA THR A 114 -13.36 4.19 1.58
C THR A 114 -12.42 3.96 2.77
N ALA A 115 -12.67 4.58 3.91
CA ALA A 115 -11.86 4.39 5.12
C ALA A 115 -12.34 3.21 5.98
N SER A 116 -13.58 2.75 5.76
CA SER A 116 -14.25 1.73 6.59
C SER A 116 -14.36 0.37 5.89
N VAL A 117 -13.35 0.01 5.09
CA VAL A 117 -13.31 -1.27 4.40
C VAL A 117 -12.88 -2.37 5.38
N ASP A 118 -13.68 -3.46 5.47
CA ASP A 118 -13.24 -4.70 6.11
C ASP A 118 -12.48 -5.56 5.07
N TRP A 119 -11.16 -5.55 5.15
CA TRP A 119 -10.29 -6.21 4.19
C TRP A 119 -10.30 -7.75 4.29
N GLU A 120 -10.88 -8.29 5.34
CA GLU A 120 -11.03 -9.74 5.53
C GLU A 120 -12.44 -10.27 5.27
N CYS A 121 -13.38 -9.38 4.92
CA CYS A 121 -14.75 -9.79 4.66
C CYS A 121 -14.86 -10.71 3.43
N ASN A 122 -15.95 -11.47 3.38
CA ASN A 122 -16.35 -12.22 2.20
C ASN A 122 -17.87 -12.12 2.03
N PRO A 123 -18.36 -11.21 1.18
CA PRO A 123 -19.79 -10.98 1.00
C PRO A 123 -20.46 -11.97 0.05
N THR A 124 -19.70 -12.90 -0.54
CA THR A 124 -20.26 -13.84 -1.50
C THR A 124 -21.15 -14.89 -0.81
N PRO A 125 -22.32 -15.22 -1.38
CA PRO A 125 -23.26 -16.16 -0.74
C PRO A 125 -22.68 -17.56 -0.50
N ASN A 126 -21.73 -17.98 -1.35
CA ASN A 126 -21.05 -19.27 -1.27
C ASN A 126 -19.69 -19.22 -0.57
N GLN A 127 -19.35 -18.10 0.08
CA GLN A 127 -18.06 -17.89 0.76
C GLN A 127 -16.86 -18.16 -0.16
N TYR A 128 -16.93 -17.69 -1.40
CA TYR A 128 -15.89 -17.87 -2.41
C TYR A 128 -14.61 -17.14 -2.02
N ALA A 129 -13.62 -17.85 -1.53
CA ALA A 129 -12.42 -17.30 -0.92
C ALA A 129 -11.61 -16.38 -1.87
N GLU A 130 -11.68 -16.61 -3.18
CA GLU A 130 -11.01 -15.74 -4.18
C GLU A 130 -11.49 -14.29 -4.11
N TRP A 131 -12.72 -14.04 -3.64
CA TRP A 131 -13.22 -12.67 -3.50
C TRP A 131 -12.34 -11.84 -2.57
N THR A 132 -12.08 -12.33 -1.36
CA THR A 132 -11.23 -11.66 -0.37
C THR A 132 -9.76 -11.59 -0.84
N TRP A 133 -9.25 -12.68 -1.43
CA TRP A 133 -7.89 -12.70 -1.95
C TRP A 133 -7.68 -11.71 -3.07
N GLN A 134 -8.60 -11.63 -4.05
CA GLN A 134 -8.46 -10.70 -5.16
C GLN A 134 -8.75 -9.24 -4.77
N LEU A 135 -9.57 -8.99 -3.75
CA LEU A 135 -9.72 -7.67 -3.16
C LEU A 135 -8.36 -7.11 -2.73
N SER A 136 -7.51 -7.95 -2.11
CA SER A 136 -6.15 -7.59 -1.68
C SER A 136 -5.16 -7.32 -2.82
N ARG A 137 -5.57 -7.37 -4.09
CA ARG A 137 -4.78 -6.91 -5.25
C ARG A 137 -4.90 -5.42 -5.50
N HIS A 138 -5.90 -4.77 -4.90
CA HIS A 138 -6.14 -3.32 -4.91
C HIS A 138 -6.24 -2.74 -6.33
N HIS A 139 -6.98 -3.40 -7.21
CA HIS A 139 -7.15 -2.93 -8.59
C HIS A 139 -7.82 -1.56 -8.69
N GLU A 140 -8.67 -1.24 -7.71
CA GLU A 140 -9.35 0.04 -7.57
C GLU A 140 -8.37 1.22 -7.43
N TRP A 141 -7.19 1.02 -6.84
CA TRP A 141 -6.19 2.08 -6.68
C TRP A 141 -5.66 2.56 -8.04
N ARG A 142 -5.52 1.64 -8.98
CA ARG A 142 -5.13 1.99 -10.34
C ARG A 142 -6.21 2.80 -11.04
N CYS A 143 -7.48 2.43 -10.89
CA CYS A 143 -8.61 3.17 -11.44
C CYS A 143 -8.63 4.61 -10.91
N LEU A 144 -8.48 4.79 -9.58
CA LEU A 144 -8.41 6.10 -8.95
C LEU A 144 -7.23 6.92 -9.49
N GLY A 145 -6.03 6.33 -9.59
CA GLY A 145 -4.84 6.99 -10.12
C GLY A 145 -5.00 7.39 -11.59
N TYR A 146 -5.62 6.55 -12.40
CA TYR A 146 -5.92 6.88 -13.80
C TYR A 146 -6.86 8.10 -13.89
N CYS A 147 -7.96 8.08 -13.15
CA CYS A 147 -8.93 9.19 -13.13
C CYS A 147 -8.30 10.49 -12.62
N TYR A 148 -7.48 10.44 -11.57
CA TYR A 148 -6.75 11.59 -11.07
C TYR A 148 -5.84 12.22 -12.13
N ARG A 149 -5.04 11.42 -12.82
CA ARG A 149 -4.14 11.92 -13.86
C ARG A 149 -4.86 12.62 -15.01
N HIS A 150 -6.10 12.22 -15.31
CA HIS A 150 -6.90 12.80 -16.38
C HIS A 150 -7.76 13.99 -15.97
N THR A 151 -8.04 14.14 -14.67
CA THR A 151 -8.98 15.16 -14.18
C THR A 151 -8.38 16.14 -13.19
N GLY A 152 -7.33 15.75 -12.45
CA GLY A 152 -6.79 16.49 -11.31
C GLY A 152 -7.73 16.55 -10.10
N ASP A 153 -8.75 15.69 -10.04
CA ASP A 153 -9.73 15.70 -8.95
C ASP A 153 -9.18 15.01 -7.70
N GLU A 154 -8.93 15.79 -6.66
CA GLU A 154 -8.35 15.32 -5.40
C GLU A 154 -9.25 14.38 -4.60
N ARG A 155 -10.52 14.21 -4.96
CA ARG A 155 -11.37 13.17 -4.36
C ARG A 155 -10.79 11.78 -4.58
N TYR A 156 -10.15 11.54 -5.72
CA TYR A 156 -9.50 10.27 -6.03
C TYR A 156 -8.25 10.04 -5.17
N THR A 157 -7.45 11.08 -4.93
CA THR A 157 -6.32 11.01 -4.00
C THR A 157 -6.79 10.70 -2.59
N LYS A 158 -7.83 11.40 -2.12
CA LYS A 158 -8.38 11.16 -0.79
C LYS A 158 -8.85 9.72 -0.64
N ALA A 159 -9.60 9.19 -1.61
CA ALA A 159 -10.07 7.81 -1.57
C ALA A 159 -8.91 6.80 -1.58
N PHE A 160 -7.87 7.04 -2.37
CA PHE A 160 -6.66 6.22 -2.34
C PHE A 160 -6.00 6.21 -0.96
N ILE A 161 -5.85 7.39 -0.35
CA ILE A 161 -5.26 7.52 1.00
C ILE A 161 -6.10 6.76 2.02
N ASP A 162 -7.42 6.95 2.02
CA ASP A 162 -8.33 6.27 2.93
C ASP A 162 -8.20 4.73 2.82
N LEU A 163 -8.23 4.21 1.59
CA LEU A 163 -8.10 2.78 1.32
C LEU A 163 -6.73 2.24 1.74
N MET A 164 -5.66 2.94 1.38
CA MET A 164 -4.29 2.52 1.67
C MET A 164 -3.99 2.54 3.17
N MET A 165 -4.37 3.60 3.87
CA MET A 165 -4.16 3.71 5.32
C MET A 165 -4.98 2.66 6.07
N SER A 166 -6.26 2.50 5.71
CA SER A 166 -7.13 1.47 6.27
C SER A 166 -6.57 0.06 6.08
N TRP A 167 -6.02 -0.22 4.89
CA TRP A 167 -5.40 -1.52 4.63
C TRP A 167 -4.12 -1.72 5.44
N CYS A 168 -3.24 -0.74 5.49
CA CYS A 168 -2.00 -0.80 6.27
C CYS A 168 -2.26 -0.97 7.77
N GLU A 169 -3.36 -0.43 8.28
CA GLU A 169 -3.78 -0.58 9.67
C GLU A 169 -4.31 -1.98 9.98
N GLN A 170 -5.18 -2.53 9.10
CA GLN A 170 -5.89 -3.78 9.36
C GLN A 170 -5.13 -5.02 8.91
N ALA A 171 -4.43 -4.94 7.78
CA ALA A 171 -3.77 -6.07 7.15
C ALA A 171 -2.28 -6.15 7.54
N THR A 172 -2.00 -6.65 8.75
CA THR A 172 -0.62 -6.82 9.23
C THR A 172 0.13 -7.86 8.42
N CYS A 173 1.35 -7.51 7.98
CA CYS A 173 2.26 -8.46 7.35
C CYS A 173 2.68 -9.53 8.35
N PRO A 174 2.44 -10.83 8.09
CA PRO A 174 2.84 -11.88 9.00
C PRO A 174 4.36 -12.07 8.97
N ALA A 175 4.99 -12.15 10.15
CA ALA A 175 6.43 -12.31 10.28
C ALA A 175 6.93 -13.71 9.86
N ASP A 176 6.08 -14.75 9.94
CA ASP A 176 6.50 -16.15 9.79
C ASP A 176 5.46 -17.09 9.16
N ALA A 177 4.33 -16.57 8.66
CA ALA A 177 3.29 -17.41 8.10
C ALA A 177 3.66 -17.99 6.72
N PRO A 178 3.27 -19.24 6.40
CA PRO A 178 3.47 -19.82 5.08
C PRO A 178 2.86 -18.95 3.96
N PHE A 179 3.37 -19.09 2.73
CA PHE A 179 2.98 -18.28 1.57
C PHE A 179 1.46 -18.22 1.30
N TYR A 180 0.70 -19.23 1.69
CA TYR A 180 -0.76 -19.37 1.46
C TYR A 180 -1.64 -19.06 2.66
N ALA A 181 -1.07 -18.95 3.88
CA ALA A 181 -1.82 -19.07 5.14
C ALA A 181 -2.43 -17.77 5.67
N THR A 182 -2.70 -16.78 4.80
CA THR A 182 -3.31 -15.51 5.21
C THR A 182 -4.40 -15.09 4.23
N LYS A 183 -5.30 -14.21 4.66
CA LYS A 183 -6.31 -13.62 3.77
C LYS A 183 -5.73 -12.51 2.90
N CYS A 184 -4.97 -11.58 3.50
CA CYS A 184 -4.47 -10.37 2.82
C CYS A 184 -3.03 -10.50 2.30
N TRP A 185 -2.22 -11.43 2.84
CA TRP A 185 -0.79 -11.55 2.59
C TRP A 185 -0.37 -12.86 1.94
N ARG A 186 -1.25 -13.53 1.19
CA ARG A 186 -0.81 -14.60 0.30
C ARG A 186 0.22 -14.03 -0.67
N THR A 187 1.31 -14.74 -0.90
CA THR A 187 2.44 -14.17 -1.64
C THR A 187 2.13 -13.91 -3.11
N ILE A 188 1.21 -14.69 -3.71
CA ILE A 188 0.77 -14.42 -5.09
C ILE A 188 0.04 -13.07 -5.19
N GLU A 189 -0.87 -12.75 -4.26
CA GLU A 189 -1.55 -11.45 -4.24
C GLU A 189 -0.58 -10.33 -3.94
N ALA A 190 0.38 -10.54 -3.01
CA ALA A 190 1.44 -9.59 -2.73
C ALA A 190 2.30 -9.32 -3.99
N GLY A 191 2.67 -10.36 -4.74
CA GLY A 191 3.37 -10.22 -6.01
C GLY A 191 2.56 -9.45 -7.05
N ILE A 192 1.28 -9.80 -7.24
CA ILE A 192 0.40 -9.14 -8.23
C ILE A 192 0.23 -7.66 -7.92
N ARG A 193 -0.07 -7.28 -6.67
CA ARG A 193 -0.26 -5.86 -6.33
C ARG A 193 1.02 -5.05 -6.47
N MET A 194 2.20 -5.67 -6.28
CA MET A 194 3.49 -5.03 -6.52
C MET A 194 3.89 -4.99 -8.01
N THR A 195 3.17 -5.62 -8.92
CA THR A 195 3.41 -5.45 -10.36
C THR A 195 2.46 -4.44 -11.01
N LEU A 196 1.35 -4.09 -10.37
CA LEU A 196 0.27 -3.33 -10.99
C LEU A 196 -0.16 -2.11 -10.18
N SER A 197 -1.00 -2.31 -9.17
CA SER A 197 -1.83 -1.27 -8.59
C SER A 197 -1.09 -0.30 -7.67
N TRP A 198 -0.19 -0.80 -6.84
CA TRP A 198 0.49 -0.01 -5.82
C TRP A 198 1.39 1.05 -6.41
N HIS A 199 2.30 0.65 -7.29
CA HIS A 199 3.24 1.58 -7.90
C HIS A 199 2.53 2.58 -8.80
N TYR A 200 1.55 2.11 -9.58
CA TYR A 200 0.76 3.00 -10.44
C TYR A 200 0.09 4.11 -9.62
N ALA A 201 -0.61 3.75 -8.54
CA ALA A 201 -1.26 4.72 -7.68
C ALA A 201 -0.26 5.68 -7.02
N PHE A 202 0.84 5.15 -6.46
CA PHE A 202 1.84 5.98 -5.82
C PHE A 202 2.45 7.00 -6.77
N TYR A 203 2.85 6.57 -7.99
CA TYR A 203 3.37 7.48 -9.01
C TYR A 203 2.32 8.48 -9.52
N ALA A 204 1.04 8.09 -9.56
CA ALA A 204 -0.03 9.01 -9.95
C ALA A 204 -0.25 10.11 -8.91
N PHE A 205 -0.21 9.77 -7.62
CA PHE A 205 -0.62 10.67 -6.54
C PHE A 205 0.51 11.40 -5.83
N ILE A 206 1.79 11.00 -6.01
CA ILE A 206 2.91 11.48 -5.19
C ILE A 206 3.03 13.00 -5.07
N HIS A 207 2.62 13.75 -6.09
CA HIS A 207 2.67 15.21 -6.12
C HIS A 207 1.34 15.88 -5.70
N SER A 208 0.33 15.10 -5.31
CA SER A 208 -0.89 15.67 -4.74
C SER A 208 -0.61 16.32 -3.38
N PRO A 209 -1.21 17.48 -3.08
CA PRO A 209 -1.05 18.12 -1.77
C PRO A 209 -1.62 17.30 -0.61
N LEU A 210 -2.46 16.30 -0.88
CA LEU A 210 -3.00 15.39 0.13
C LEU A 210 -2.02 14.29 0.52
N MET A 211 -1.00 14.00 -0.29
CA MET A 211 0.06 13.03 0.02
C MET A 211 1.04 13.62 1.03
N THR A 212 0.66 13.59 2.30
CA THR A 212 1.51 14.09 3.40
C THR A 212 2.75 13.22 3.57
N ASP A 213 3.74 13.72 4.30
CA ASP A 213 4.99 13.00 4.59
C ASP A 213 4.70 11.68 5.33
N HIS A 214 3.75 11.70 6.25
CA HIS A 214 3.30 10.51 6.95
C HIS A 214 2.65 9.46 6.03
N VAL A 215 1.81 9.88 5.08
CA VAL A 215 1.19 8.99 4.08
C VAL A 215 2.26 8.34 3.20
N ILE A 216 3.23 9.13 2.74
CA ILE A 216 4.36 8.64 1.93
C ILE A 216 5.18 7.62 2.72
N THR A 217 5.55 7.96 3.96
CA THR A 217 6.33 7.07 4.83
C THR A 217 5.59 5.77 5.12
N THR A 218 4.28 5.82 5.39
CA THR A 218 3.45 4.62 5.62
C THR A 218 3.43 3.73 4.38
N PHE A 219 3.30 4.30 3.19
CA PHE A 219 3.39 3.55 1.94
C PHE A 219 4.75 2.86 1.80
N ILE A 220 5.86 3.56 2.02
CA ILE A 220 7.23 2.98 1.92
C ILE A 220 7.46 1.88 2.95
N ARG A 221 6.97 2.03 4.18
CA ARG A 221 7.02 0.95 5.19
C ARG A 221 6.32 -0.31 4.68
N SER A 222 5.16 -0.15 4.07
CA SER A 222 4.45 -1.29 3.48
C SER A 222 5.18 -1.89 2.27
N ILE A 223 5.90 -1.10 1.49
CA ILE A 223 6.80 -1.64 0.44
C ILE A 223 7.91 -2.52 1.06
N CYS A 224 8.53 -2.10 2.18
CA CYS A 224 9.49 -2.94 2.91
C CYS A 224 8.83 -4.26 3.38
N ASP A 225 7.61 -4.21 3.92
CA ASP A 225 6.87 -5.40 4.33
C ASP A 225 6.63 -6.36 3.15
N HIS A 226 6.30 -5.82 1.97
CA HIS A 226 6.15 -6.63 0.76
C HIS A 226 7.48 -7.24 0.30
N GLY A 227 8.58 -6.46 0.33
CA GLY A 227 9.92 -6.95 0.04
C GLY A 227 10.30 -8.12 0.94
N TYR A 228 10.13 -7.95 2.26
CA TYR A 228 10.36 -9.00 3.25
C TYR A 228 9.51 -10.25 2.98
N ARG A 229 8.19 -10.07 2.77
CA ARG A 229 7.25 -11.18 2.54
C ARG A 229 7.60 -11.98 1.30
N LEU A 230 7.88 -11.32 0.18
CA LEU A 230 8.17 -11.96 -1.10
C LEU A 230 9.54 -12.64 -1.13
N SER A 231 10.55 -12.08 -0.43
CA SER A 231 11.90 -12.64 -0.39
C SER A 231 12.01 -13.86 0.52
N HIS A 232 11.32 -13.87 1.68
CA HIS A 232 11.50 -14.89 2.70
C HIS A 232 10.46 -16.02 2.66
N PHE A 233 9.26 -15.77 2.15
CA PHE A 233 8.13 -16.71 2.25
C PHE A 233 7.51 -17.09 0.90
N GLY A 234 8.23 -16.90 -0.18
CA GLY A 234 7.75 -17.23 -1.51
C GLY A 234 7.47 -18.73 -1.68
N SER A 235 6.60 -19.03 -2.63
CA SER A 235 6.27 -20.40 -3.04
C SER A 235 7.44 -21.12 -3.71
N GLY A 236 7.41 -22.44 -3.73
CA GLY A 236 8.50 -23.25 -4.30
C GLY A 236 8.56 -23.25 -5.83
N GLY A 237 7.55 -22.73 -6.55
CA GLY A 237 7.54 -22.75 -8.02
C GLY A 237 6.18 -22.42 -8.66
N GLY A 238 6.10 -22.61 -9.98
CA GLY A 238 4.90 -22.38 -10.77
C GLY A 238 4.56 -20.90 -10.99
N ASN A 239 3.30 -20.61 -11.35
CA ASN A 239 2.83 -19.26 -11.60
C ASN A 239 2.90 -18.33 -10.36
N TRP A 240 2.75 -18.89 -9.16
CA TRP A 240 2.91 -18.13 -7.93
C TRP A 240 4.31 -17.54 -7.85
N ARG A 241 5.34 -18.39 -8.01
CA ARG A 241 6.74 -17.92 -7.95
C ARG A 241 7.05 -16.87 -9.01
N ALA A 242 6.49 -17.02 -10.21
CA ALA A 242 6.66 -16.02 -11.26
C ALA A 242 6.11 -14.65 -10.84
N MET A 243 4.92 -14.60 -10.26
CA MET A 243 4.31 -13.34 -9.80
C MET A 243 5.04 -12.75 -8.59
N GLU A 244 5.46 -13.59 -7.66
CA GLU A 244 6.26 -13.19 -6.50
C GLU A 244 7.57 -12.52 -6.92
N MET A 245 8.30 -13.14 -7.83
CA MET A 245 9.57 -12.61 -8.34
C MET A 245 9.38 -11.35 -9.18
N ALA A 246 8.29 -11.27 -9.96
CA ALA A 246 7.96 -10.05 -10.69
C ALA A 246 7.68 -8.89 -9.74
N GLY A 247 6.89 -9.12 -8.68
CA GLY A 247 6.62 -8.12 -7.65
C GLY A 247 7.89 -7.64 -6.95
N LEU A 248 8.75 -8.57 -6.54
CA LEU A 248 10.03 -8.25 -5.90
C LEU A 248 10.96 -7.44 -6.83
N ALA A 249 11.02 -7.81 -8.11
CA ALA A 249 11.79 -7.07 -9.11
C ALA A 249 11.29 -5.64 -9.29
N HIS A 250 9.96 -5.42 -9.28
CA HIS A 250 9.40 -4.06 -9.34
C HIS A 250 9.78 -3.24 -8.11
N ILE A 251 9.71 -3.81 -6.91
CA ILE A 251 10.16 -3.13 -5.69
C ILE A 251 11.63 -2.70 -5.85
N ALA A 252 12.51 -3.60 -6.22
CA ALA A 252 13.94 -3.32 -6.37
C ALA A 252 14.24 -2.24 -7.45
N MET A 253 13.48 -2.24 -8.55
CA MET A 253 13.67 -1.26 -9.63
C MET A 253 13.09 0.12 -9.29
N LEU A 254 11.95 0.17 -8.62
CA LEU A 254 11.21 1.41 -8.40
C LEU A 254 11.61 2.12 -7.10
N TYR A 255 12.18 1.41 -6.14
CA TYR A 255 12.64 1.94 -4.84
C TYR A 255 14.11 1.59 -4.57
N PRO A 256 15.04 2.01 -5.44
CA PRO A 256 16.47 1.64 -5.32
C PRO A 256 17.16 2.21 -4.08
N PHE A 257 16.46 3.05 -3.33
CA PHE A 257 16.92 3.59 -2.06
C PHE A 257 16.61 2.68 -0.85
N LEU A 258 15.97 1.53 -1.07
CA LEU A 258 15.79 0.49 -0.07
C LEU A 258 16.95 -0.52 -0.17
N ARG A 259 17.46 -0.96 0.99
CA ARG A 259 18.60 -1.88 1.08
C ARG A 259 18.22 -3.36 1.08
N GLU A 260 16.97 -3.70 1.39
CA GLU A 260 16.52 -5.10 1.53
C GLU A 260 15.91 -5.70 0.26
#